data_b562adf0cbca5dacb5b566588df1c746
#
_entry.id   b562adf0cbca5dacb5b566588df1c746
#
_cell.length_a   1.000
_cell.length_b   1.000
_cell.length_c   1.000
_cell.angle_alpha   90.00
_cell.angle_beta   90.00
_cell.angle_gamma   90.00
#
_symmetry.space_group_name_H-M   'P 1'
#
loop_
_entity.id
_entity.type
_entity.pdbx_description
1 polymer ?
#
loop_
_entity_poly.entity_id
_entity_poly.type
_entity_poly.pdbx_seq_one_letter_code
_entity_poly.pdbx_strand_id
1 'polypeptide(L)'
;MFNRTLFKKRILFVGIPDMAYIGLDGLLMSGVNIVGVLGPKKDHNMYYDFKTFVQSRRLNYIDYDELDEPQLIEAVRALNVDAAVVCSFNYKIPRILLESTKDGFINVHPSMLPKYRGGNPYSRVLINGETETGVTIHFMDESFDTGDIIAQKPYHIHSKATMGTIFNELNVLGIELLLQVLRAYENQPLPRIKQPVGDFVSGKGLSEKELFINYNRTAEEIERFVRALNPFILASTTFRGNMMKIMKVEVASDAFCVPHPAGTVAKIEDDKFFIATSKGLVVPTVMQ
;
A
#
# COMPACT_ATOMS: atom_id res chain seq x y z
N MET A 1 -0.28 11.27 -28.45
CA MET A 1 -0.85 10.12 -29.22
C MET A 1 -0.71 8.90 -28.32
N PHE A 2 -1.82 8.47 -27.71
CA PHE A 2 -1.81 7.22 -26.94
C PHE A 2 -1.67 6.05 -27.90
N ASN A 3 -0.76 5.17 -27.56
CA ASN A 3 -0.34 4.04 -28.36
C ASN A 3 -1.51 3.10 -28.75
N ARG A 4 -1.31 2.42 -29.86
CA ARG A 4 -2.14 1.35 -30.37
C ARG A 4 -2.36 0.34 -29.22
N THR A 5 -3.62 0.03 -28.89
CA THR A 5 -3.97 -1.06 -27.97
C THR A 5 -3.29 -2.33 -28.44
N LEU A 6 -2.42 -2.89 -27.60
CA LEU A 6 -1.64 -4.12 -27.91
C LEU A 6 -2.31 -5.36 -27.33
N PHE A 7 -3.14 -5.19 -26.28
CA PHE A 7 -3.84 -6.25 -25.59
C PHE A 7 -5.26 -6.40 -26.13
N LYS A 8 -5.72 -7.63 -26.29
CA LYS A 8 -7.09 -7.95 -26.73
C LYS A 8 -8.05 -8.07 -25.57
N LYS A 9 -7.58 -8.58 -24.43
CA LYS A 9 -8.37 -8.73 -23.22
C LYS A 9 -8.89 -7.38 -22.74
N ARG A 10 -10.18 -7.33 -22.42
CA ARG A 10 -10.90 -6.12 -21.97
C ARG A 10 -10.78 -6.00 -20.46
N ILE A 11 -10.05 -5.01 -20.01
CA ILE A 11 -9.71 -4.82 -18.60
C ILE A 11 -10.51 -3.65 -18.01
N LEU A 12 -11.22 -3.90 -16.91
CA LEU A 12 -11.75 -2.87 -16.03
C LEU A 12 -10.65 -2.49 -15.03
N PHE A 13 -10.31 -1.22 -14.93
CA PHE A 13 -9.42 -0.74 -13.88
C PHE A 13 -10.24 -0.29 -12.66
N VAL A 14 -9.84 -0.71 -11.46
CA VAL A 14 -10.49 -0.34 -10.20
C VAL A 14 -9.45 0.26 -9.27
N GLY A 15 -9.73 1.45 -8.74
CA GLY A 15 -8.79 2.08 -7.84
C GLY A 15 -9.33 3.36 -7.21
N ILE A 16 -8.68 3.76 -6.13
CA ILE A 16 -8.86 5.07 -5.51
C ILE A 16 -7.60 5.91 -5.73
N PRO A 17 -7.68 7.24 -5.67
CA PRO A 17 -6.51 8.11 -5.79
C PRO A 17 -5.40 7.65 -4.87
N ASP A 18 -4.18 7.64 -5.38
CA ASP A 18 -2.93 7.23 -4.79
C ASP A 18 -2.12 6.43 -5.82
N MET A 19 -1.99 5.10 -5.67
CA MET A 19 -1.40 4.21 -6.67
C MET A 19 -2.17 4.15 -7.99
N ALA A 20 -3.47 4.43 -7.97
CA ALA A 20 -4.30 4.31 -9.15
C ALA A 20 -3.85 5.23 -10.30
N TYR A 21 -3.27 6.39 -10.01
CA TYR A 21 -2.70 7.28 -11.04
C TYR A 21 -1.54 6.60 -11.79
N ILE A 22 -0.56 6.11 -11.03
CA ILE A 22 0.64 5.46 -11.58
C ILE A 22 0.26 4.14 -12.26
N GLY A 23 -0.62 3.37 -11.61
CA GLY A 23 -1.10 2.08 -12.14
C GLY A 23 -1.82 2.25 -13.47
N LEU A 24 -2.80 3.15 -13.53
CA LEU A 24 -3.58 3.38 -14.74
C LEU A 24 -2.71 3.90 -15.89
N ASP A 25 -1.86 4.91 -15.65
CA ASP A 25 -0.95 5.41 -16.68
C ASP A 25 0.04 4.35 -17.17
N GLY A 26 0.64 3.58 -16.26
CA GLY A 26 1.56 2.50 -16.60
C GLY A 26 0.92 1.44 -17.50
N LEU A 27 -0.33 1.05 -17.20
CA LEU A 27 -1.09 0.11 -18.03
C LEU A 27 -1.46 0.70 -19.40
N LEU A 28 -1.91 1.94 -19.45
CA LEU A 28 -2.25 2.63 -20.70
C LEU A 28 -1.03 2.81 -21.61
N MET A 29 0.09 3.27 -21.05
CA MET A 29 1.35 3.43 -21.80
C MET A 29 1.87 2.11 -22.34
N SER A 30 1.57 1.00 -21.66
CA SER A 30 1.91 -0.36 -22.09
C SER A 30 0.93 -0.95 -23.09
N GLY A 31 -0.12 -0.22 -23.48
CA GLY A 31 -1.10 -0.63 -24.48
C GLY A 31 -2.16 -1.61 -23.96
N VAL A 32 -2.37 -1.70 -22.65
CA VAL A 32 -3.46 -2.50 -22.05
C VAL A 32 -4.80 -1.92 -22.45
N ASN A 33 -5.73 -2.79 -22.82
CA ASN A 33 -7.07 -2.41 -23.27
C ASN A 33 -7.98 -2.13 -22.06
N ILE A 34 -7.87 -0.93 -21.49
CA ILE A 34 -8.74 -0.46 -20.41
C ILE A 34 -10.06 0.00 -21.00
N VAL A 35 -11.15 -0.70 -20.67
CA VAL A 35 -12.50 -0.42 -21.21
C VAL A 35 -13.35 0.44 -20.29
N GLY A 36 -12.92 0.64 -19.07
CA GLY A 36 -13.54 1.51 -18.09
C GLY A 36 -12.70 1.60 -16.81
N VAL A 37 -12.97 2.60 -16.00
CA VAL A 37 -12.36 2.81 -14.69
C VAL A 37 -13.46 2.94 -13.67
N LEU A 38 -13.43 2.09 -12.65
CA LEU A 38 -14.35 2.10 -11.52
C LEU A 38 -13.74 2.85 -10.34
N GLY A 39 -14.42 3.85 -9.84
CA GLY A 39 -14.01 4.63 -8.67
C GLY A 39 -15.19 5.25 -7.93
N PRO A 40 -15.02 5.63 -6.66
CA PRO A 40 -16.12 6.12 -5.83
C PRO A 40 -16.66 7.47 -6.29
N LYS A 41 -17.97 7.63 -6.18
CA LYS A 41 -18.67 8.91 -6.31
C LYS A 41 -18.65 9.62 -4.97
N LYS A 42 -17.52 10.16 -4.57
CA LYS A 42 -17.42 10.96 -3.34
C LYS A 42 -17.04 12.39 -3.69
N ASP A 43 -17.71 13.31 -3.03
CA ASP A 43 -17.43 14.73 -3.10
C ASP A 43 -16.17 15.08 -2.28
N HIS A 44 -15.05 14.48 -2.67
CA HIS A 44 -13.74 14.70 -2.08
C HIS A 44 -12.76 15.10 -3.19
N ASN A 45 -11.98 16.14 -2.98
CA ASN A 45 -11.06 16.69 -3.98
C ASN A 45 -10.18 15.63 -4.65
N MET A 46 -9.65 14.68 -3.89
CA MET A 46 -8.85 13.58 -4.44
C MET A 46 -9.62 12.72 -5.44
N TYR A 47 -10.89 12.40 -5.15
CA TYR A 47 -11.71 11.58 -6.06
C TYR A 47 -12.15 12.35 -7.29
N TYR A 48 -12.41 13.64 -7.15
CA TYR A 48 -12.71 14.52 -8.29
C TYR A 48 -11.53 14.60 -9.24
N ASP A 49 -10.32 14.82 -8.71
CA ASP A 49 -9.11 14.89 -9.52
C ASP A 49 -8.85 13.58 -10.26
N PHE A 50 -9.09 12.43 -9.63
CA PHE A 50 -8.95 11.13 -10.29
C PHE A 50 -9.97 10.93 -11.41
N LYS A 51 -11.24 11.31 -11.21
CA LYS A 51 -12.27 11.30 -12.27
C LYS A 51 -11.84 12.17 -13.45
N THR A 52 -11.41 13.39 -13.18
CA THR A 52 -10.90 14.33 -14.18
C THR A 52 -9.69 13.78 -14.93
N PHE A 53 -8.76 13.17 -14.18
CA PHE A 53 -7.59 12.50 -14.75
C PHE A 53 -8.00 11.36 -15.70
N VAL A 54 -8.92 10.48 -15.31
CA VAL A 54 -9.44 9.39 -16.14
C VAL A 54 -10.11 9.91 -17.41
N GLN A 55 -10.97 10.91 -17.27
CA GLN A 55 -11.68 11.54 -18.40
C GLN A 55 -10.74 12.23 -19.39
N SER A 56 -9.65 12.85 -18.90
CA SER A 56 -8.62 13.46 -19.76
C SER A 56 -7.94 12.44 -20.68
N ARG A 57 -7.98 11.15 -20.32
CA ARG A 57 -7.48 10.02 -21.12
C ARG A 57 -8.54 9.41 -22.02
N ARG A 58 -9.72 10.04 -22.10
CA ARG A 58 -10.88 9.58 -22.87
C ARG A 58 -11.39 8.19 -22.44
N LEU A 59 -11.22 7.86 -21.16
CA LEU A 59 -11.75 6.64 -20.56
C LEU A 59 -13.11 6.90 -19.93
N ASN A 60 -13.96 5.87 -19.93
CA ASN A 60 -15.22 5.88 -19.22
C ASN A 60 -14.95 5.72 -17.71
N TYR A 61 -15.41 6.68 -16.91
CA TYR A 61 -15.39 6.60 -15.44
C TYR A 61 -16.75 6.17 -14.95
N ILE A 62 -16.80 5.02 -14.28
CA ILE A 62 -18.00 4.49 -13.66
C ILE A 62 -17.89 4.83 -12.18
N ASP A 63 -18.78 5.72 -11.72
CA ASP A 63 -18.86 6.03 -10.29
C ASP A 63 -19.93 5.20 -9.58
N TYR A 64 -19.77 5.05 -8.27
CA TYR A 64 -20.68 4.31 -7.41
C TYR A 64 -20.83 5.03 -6.06
N ASP A 65 -21.99 4.90 -5.47
CA ASP A 65 -22.23 5.20 -4.04
C ASP A 65 -22.05 3.93 -3.21
N GLU A 66 -22.63 2.80 -3.66
CA GLU A 66 -22.44 1.48 -3.06
C GLU A 66 -22.01 0.44 -4.12
N LEU A 67 -21.18 -0.52 -3.73
CA LEU A 67 -20.57 -1.49 -4.65
C LEU A 67 -21.51 -2.62 -5.11
N ASP A 68 -22.69 -2.75 -4.51
CA ASP A 68 -23.71 -3.76 -4.84
C ASP A 68 -24.93 -3.18 -5.57
N GLU A 69 -24.86 -1.90 -5.97
CA GLU A 69 -25.94 -1.27 -6.72
C GLU A 69 -26.24 -1.98 -8.04
N PRO A 70 -27.51 -2.30 -8.35
CA PRO A 70 -27.86 -2.96 -9.60
C PRO A 70 -27.37 -2.22 -10.85
N GLN A 71 -27.48 -0.90 -10.85
CA GLN A 71 -27.03 -0.04 -11.97
C GLN A 71 -25.52 -0.15 -12.22
N LEU A 72 -24.71 -0.21 -11.15
CA LEU A 72 -23.27 -0.44 -11.23
C LEU A 72 -22.97 -1.81 -11.85
N ILE A 73 -23.62 -2.85 -11.36
CA ILE A 73 -23.41 -4.23 -11.84
C ILE A 73 -23.78 -4.34 -13.32
N GLU A 74 -24.89 -3.75 -13.74
CA GLU A 74 -25.30 -3.71 -15.14
C GLU A 74 -24.31 -2.92 -16.01
N ALA A 75 -23.82 -1.76 -15.54
CA ALA A 75 -22.83 -0.97 -16.23
C ALA A 75 -21.52 -1.73 -16.45
N VAL A 76 -21.04 -2.46 -15.43
CA VAL A 76 -19.84 -3.30 -15.56
C VAL A 76 -20.07 -4.47 -16.51
N ARG A 77 -21.21 -5.17 -16.43
CA ARG A 77 -21.57 -6.27 -17.34
C ARG A 77 -21.67 -5.80 -18.80
N ALA A 78 -22.26 -4.62 -19.03
CA ALA A 78 -22.37 -4.04 -20.37
C ALA A 78 -21.02 -3.78 -21.04
N LEU A 79 -19.97 -3.56 -20.27
CA LEU A 79 -18.60 -3.43 -20.80
C LEU A 79 -18.00 -4.76 -21.28
N ASN A 80 -18.62 -5.90 -21.02
CA ASN A 80 -18.11 -7.22 -21.41
C ASN A 80 -16.63 -7.41 -21.01
N VAL A 81 -16.35 -7.18 -19.75
CA VAL A 81 -15.00 -7.21 -19.16
C VAL A 81 -14.48 -8.64 -19.06
N ASP A 82 -13.23 -8.87 -19.48
CA ASP A 82 -12.59 -10.17 -19.26
C ASP A 82 -12.12 -10.32 -17.80
N ALA A 83 -11.36 -9.35 -17.31
CA ALA A 83 -10.96 -9.29 -15.89
C ALA A 83 -10.92 -7.85 -15.38
N ALA A 84 -11.10 -7.66 -14.08
CA ALA A 84 -10.84 -6.39 -13.44
C ALA A 84 -9.46 -6.39 -12.77
N VAL A 85 -8.74 -5.27 -12.87
CA VAL A 85 -7.46 -5.04 -12.20
C VAL A 85 -7.64 -4.00 -11.12
N VAL A 86 -7.24 -4.33 -9.90
CA VAL A 86 -7.39 -3.51 -8.71
C VAL A 86 -6.02 -3.00 -8.26
N CYS A 87 -5.88 -1.67 -8.18
CA CYS A 87 -4.70 -1.01 -7.68
C CYS A 87 -5.10 -0.01 -6.60
N SER A 88 -4.76 -0.26 -5.35
CA SER A 88 -5.13 0.56 -4.20
C SER A 88 -6.66 0.67 -4.04
N PHE A 89 -7.24 -0.27 -3.33
CA PHE A 89 -8.67 -0.30 -3.05
C PHE A 89 -8.91 -0.91 -1.67
N ASN A 90 -9.48 -0.15 -0.76
CA ASN A 90 -9.60 -0.51 0.65
C ASN A 90 -11.03 -0.91 1.08
N TYR A 91 -11.90 -1.18 0.11
CA TYR A 91 -13.25 -1.67 0.34
C TYR A 91 -13.36 -3.15 -0.02
N LYS A 92 -14.23 -3.87 0.70
CA LYS A 92 -14.61 -5.22 0.29
C LYS A 92 -15.45 -5.15 -0.97
N ILE A 93 -15.11 -5.95 -1.96
CA ILE A 93 -15.88 -6.06 -3.19
C ILE A 93 -16.93 -7.17 -2.99
N PRO A 94 -18.23 -6.86 -3.12
CA PRO A 94 -19.29 -7.84 -2.94
C PRO A 94 -19.24 -8.89 -4.05
N ARG A 95 -19.69 -10.09 -3.72
CA ARG A 95 -19.65 -11.26 -4.62
C ARG A 95 -20.31 -10.97 -5.97
N ILE A 96 -21.44 -10.28 -5.98
CA ILE A 96 -22.17 -9.95 -7.21
C ILE A 96 -21.31 -9.09 -8.18
N LEU A 97 -20.44 -8.22 -7.65
CA LEU A 97 -19.52 -7.43 -8.45
C LEU A 97 -18.30 -8.26 -8.87
N LEU A 98 -17.76 -9.11 -7.98
CA LEU A 98 -16.67 -10.04 -8.34
C LEU A 98 -17.06 -10.96 -9.51
N GLU A 99 -18.32 -11.41 -9.54
CA GLU A 99 -18.88 -12.28 -10.58
C GLU A 99 -19.37 -11.51 -11.83
N SER A 100 -19.23 -10.19 -11.88
CA SER A 100 -19.64 -9.38 -13.04
C SER A 100 -18.65 -9.38 -14.20
N THR A 101 -17.46 -9.95 -14.01
CA THR A 101 -16.41 -10.12 -15.03
C THR A 101 -16.21 -11.60 -15.34
N LYS A 102 -15.63 -11.93 -16.51
CA LYS A 102 -15.48 -13.34 -16.94
C LYS A 102 -14.50 -14.14 -16.06
N ASP A 103 -13.34 -13.55 -15.77
CA ASP A 103 -12.24 -14.24 -15.10
C ASP A 103 -11.94 -13.68 -13.70
N GLY A 104 -12.80 -12.76 -13.20
CA GLY A 104 -12.76 -12.22 -11.85
C GLY A 104 -11.92 -10.95 -11.70
N PHE A 105 -11.62 -10.61 -10.45
CA PHE A 105 -10.87 -9.43 -10.05
C PHE A 105 -9.46 -9.83 -9.62
N ILE A 106 -8.46 -9.08 -10.08
CA ILE A 106 -7.03 -9.30 -9.83
C ILE A 106 -6.50 -8.10 -9.06
N ASN A 107 -5.90 -8.34 -7.90
CA ASN A 107 -5.34 -7.28 -7.05
C ASN A 107 -3.81 -7.29 -7.05
N VAL A 108 -3.23 -6.11 -6.98
CA VAL A 108 -1.80 -5.88 -6.74
C VAL A 108 -1.60 -5.62 -5.27
N HIS A 109 -1.05 -6.57 -4.53
CA HIS A 109 -0.83 -6.47 -3.10
C HIS A 109 0.66 -6.34 -2.76
N PRO A 110 1.08 -5.29 -2.01
CA PRO A 110 2.49 -5.00 -1.76
C PRO A 110 3.07 -5.79 -0.57
N SER A 111 2.90 -7.10 -0.60
CA SER A 111 3.57 -8.04 0.31
C SER A 111 3.70 -9.41 -0.34
N MET A 112 4.50 -10.28 0.30
CA MET A 112 4.56 -11.71 -0.03
C MET A 112 3.43 -12.43 0.70
N LEU A 113 2.23 -12.48 0.09
CA LEU A 113 1.10 -13.22 0.66
C LEU A 113 1.48 -14.70 0.92
N PRO A 114 0.99 -15.29 2.00
CA PRO A 114 -0.09 -14.87 2.89
C PRO A 114 0.31 -13.91 4.02
N LYS A 115 1.59 -13.54 4.15
CA LYS A 115 2.03 -12.54 5.15
C LYS A 115 1.52 -11.16 4.79
N TYR A 116 1.18 -10.37 5.79
CA TYR A 116 0.82 -8.96 5.68
C TYR A 116 -0.43 -8.70 4.83
N ARG A 117 -1.44 -9.59 4.89
CA ARG A 117 -2.80 -9.30 4.41
C ARG A 117 -3.35 -8.05 5.09
N GLY A 118 -4.01 -7.16 4.34
CA GLY A 118 -4.65 -5.95 4.86
C GLY A 118 -4.06 -4.65 4.36
N GLY A 119 -4.58 -3.52 4.86
CA GLY A 119 -4.44 -2.20 4.23
C GLY A 119 -3.12 -1.46 4.44
N ASN A 120 -2.18 -1.95 5.26
CA ASN A 120 -0.90 -1.25 5.47
C ASN A 120 0.31 -2.19 5.60
N PRO A 121 0.61 -2.99 4.59
CA PRO A 121 1.78 -3.85 4.59
C PRO A 121 3.09 -3.06 4.65
N TYR A 122 3.18 -1.91 4.01
CA TYR A 122 4.38 -1.07 3.91
C TYR A 122 5.00 -0.70 5.27
N SER A 123 4.17 -0.16 6.18
CA SER A 123 4.64 0.17 7.53
C SER A 123 4.92 -1.08 8.36
N ARG A 124 4.07 -2.09 8.27
CA ARG A 124 4.15 -3.28 9.11
C ARG A 124 5.42 -4.09 8.86
N VAL A 125 5.85 -4.26 7.62
CA VAL A 125 7.11 -4.96 7.30
C VAL A 125 8.32 -4.24 7.91
N LEU A 126 8.34 -2.90 7.86
CA LEU A 126 9.41 -2.10 8.46
C LEU A 126 9.40 -2.15 9.98
N ILE A 127 8.22 -1.95 10.61
CA ILE A 127 8.07 -1.99 12.08
C ILE A 127 8.55 -3.35 12.61
N ASN A 128 8.23 -4.43 11.92
CA ASN A 128 8.62 -5.78 12.32
C ASN A 128 10.09 -6.12 12.02
N GLY A 129 10.82 -5.23 11.33
CA GLY A 129 12.23 -5.43 11.03
C GLY A 129 12.51 -6.47 9.97
N GLU A 130 11.54 -6.70 9.09
CA GLU A 130 11.77 -7.57 7.93
C GLU A 130 12.87 -7.01 7.03
N THR A 131 13.69 -7.89 6.48
CA THR A 131 14.73 -7.56 5.49
C THR A 131 14.30 -7.84 4.08
N GLU A 132 13.17 -8.54 3.92
CA GLU A 132 12.58 -8.90 2.64
C GLU A 132 11.06 -8.72 2.70
N THR A 133 10.48 -8.37 1.57
CA THR A 133 9.05 -8.33 1.30
C THR A 133 8.83 -8.64 -0.19
N GLY A 134 7.81 -8.11 -0.81
CA GLY A 134 7.61 -8.26 -2.25
C GLY A 134 6.23 -7.79 -2.68
N VAL A 135 5.84 -8.24 -3.85
CA VAL A 135 4.53 -7.98 -4.41
C VAL A 135 3.87 -9.30 -4.81
N THR A 136 2.58 -9.39 -4.54
CA THR A 136 1.73 -10.50 -4.97
C THR A 136 0.64 -10.00 -5.91
N ILE A 137 0.49 -10.63 -7.04
CA ILE A 137 -0.70 -10.54 -7.89
C ILE A 137 -1.58 -11.73 -7.53
N HIS A 138 -2.82 -11.47 -7.12
CA HIS A 138 -3.74 -12.52 -6.70
C HIS A 138 -5.17 -12.25 -7.16
N PHE A 139 -5.99 -13.28 -7.24
CA PHE A 139 -7.43 -13.11 -7.40
C PHE A 139 -8.05 -12.57 -6.13
N MET A 140 -9.08 -11.75 -6.27
CA MET A 140 -9.87 -11.30 -5.12
C MET A 140 -11.01 -12.29 -4.84
N ASP A 141 -11.36 -12.36 -3.57
CA ASP A 141 -12.54 -13.02 -3.03
C ASP A 141 -13.26 -12.07 -2.05
N GLU A 142 -14.26 -12.55 -1.33
CA GLU A 142 -15.06 -11.74 -0.38
C GLU A 142 -14.29 -11.37 0.90
N SER A 143 -13.07 -11.87 1.07
CA SER A 143 -12.19 -11.56 2.21
C SER A 143 -10.99 -10.70 1.77
N PHE A 144 -10.31 -10.06 2.72
CA PHE A 144 -9.15 -9.26 2.37
C PHE A 144 -7.92 -10.14 2.09
N ASP A 145 -7.43 -10.06 0.84
CA ASP A 145 -6.18 -10.64 0.37
C ASP A 145 -6.02 -12.16 0.58
N THR A 146 -7.14 -12.91 0.53
CA THR A 146 -7.17 -14.36 0.76
C THR A 146 -7.25 -15.20 -0.51
N GLY A 147 -7.54 -14.59 -1.64
CA GLY A 147 -7.72 -15.28 -2.91
C GLY A 147 -6.45 -15.90 -3.48
N ASP A 148 -6.62 -16.72 -4.51
CA ASP A 148 -5.55 -17.51 -5.11
C ASP A 148 -4.43 -16.65 -5.69
N ILE A 149 -3.18 -16.99 -5.42
CA ILE A 149 -2.01 -16.31 -5.95
C ILE A 149 -1.86 -16.62 -7.45
N ILE A 150 -1.57 -15.57 -8.22
CA ILE A 150 -1.23 -15.66 -9.66
C ILE A 150 0.29 -15.62 -9.84
N ALA A 151 0.94 -14.63 -9.23
CA ALA A 151 2.38 -14.43 -9.30
C ALA A 151 2.89 -13.67 -8.08
N GLN A 152 4.16 -13.90 -7.75
CA GLN A 152 4.85 -13.15 -6.68
C GLN A 152 6.24 -12.74 -7.13
N LYS A 153 6.70 -11.59 -6.67
CA LYS A 153 8.06 -11.10 -6.90
C LYS A 153 8.65 -10.57 -5.58
N PRO A 154 9.75 -11.17 -5.08
CA PRO A 154 10.39 -10.73 -3.85
C PRO A 154 11.11 -9.39 -4.05
N TYR A 155 11.27 -8.66 -2.96
CA TYR A 155 11.96 -7.38 -2.87
C TYR A 155 12.81 -7.33 -1.59
N HIS A 156 14.09 -6.96 -1.71
CA HIS A 156 14.98 -6.77 -0.57
C HIS A 156 14.85 -5.35 0.01
N ILE A 157 14.58 -5.27 1.32
CA ILE A 157 14.39 -4.00 2.02
C ILE A 157 15.75 -3.42 2.40
N HIS A 158 16.08 -2.23 1.88
CA HIS A 158 17.30 -1.52 2.24
C HIS A 158 17.27 -1.07 3.70
N SER A 159 18.42 -1.13 4.38
CA SER A 159 18.54 -0.83 5.81
C SER A 159 18.04 0.56 6.23
N LYS A 160 18.01 1.53 5.34
CA LYS A 160 17.50 2.89 5.54
C LYS A 160 16.16 3.17 4.84
N ALA A 161 15.50 2.14 4.34
CA ALA A 161 14.22 2.31 3.66
C ALA A 161 13.18 2.92 4.60
N THR A 162 12.43 3.88 4.09
CA THR A 162 11.26 4.48 4.74
C THR A 162 9.99 3.87 4.16
N MET A 163 8.85 4.14 4.77
CA MET A 163 7.55 3.80 4.17
C MET A 163 7.42 4.37 2.76
N GLY A 164 7.84 5.63 2.54
CA GLY A 164 7.79 6.27 1.23
C GLY A 164 8.68 5.59 0.20
N THR A 165 9.88 5.14 0.59
CA THR A 165 10.77 4.37 -0.29
C THR A 165 10.11 3.07 -0.73
N ILE A 166 9.67 2.27 0.25
CA ILE A 166 9.04 0.96 -0.02
C ILE A 166 7.75 1.13 -0.82
N PHE A 167 6.94 2.13 -0.51
CA PHE A 167 5.72 2.43 -1.25
C PHE A 167 6.02 2.63 -2.74
N ASN A 168 6.96 3.51 -3.08
CA ASN A 168 7.31 3.79 -4.47
C ASN A 168 7.87 2.56 -5.20
N GLU A 169 8.80 1.86 -4.57
CA GLU A 169 9.51 0.74 -5.19
C GLU A 169 8.60 -0.49 -5.37
N LEU A 170 7.77 -0.84 -4.38
CA LEU A 170 6.83 -1.95 -4.51
C LEU A 170 5.71 -1.64 -5.51
N ASN A 171 5.32 -0.38 -5.66
CA ASN A 171 4.31 0.00 -6.64
C ASN A 171 4.84 -0.15 -8.07
N VAL A 172 6.07 0.30 -8.34
CA VAL A 172 6.72 0.08 -9.64
C VAL A 172 6.85 -1.42 -9.91
N LEU A 173 7.39 -2.18 -8.94
CA LEU A 173 7.54 -3.63 -9.03
C LEU A 173 6.20 -4.34 -9.28
N GLY A 174 5.13 -3.85 -8.64
CA GLY A 174 3.78 -4.39 -8.77
C GLY A 174 3.21 -4.19 -10.17
N ILE A 175 3.37 -2.99 -10.75
CA ILE A 175 2.92 -2.73 -12.12
C ILE A 175 3.73 -3.53 -13.14
N GLU A 176 5.04 -3.66 -12.96
CA GLU A 176 5.86 -4.52 -13.82
C GLU A 176 5.40 -5.99 -13.79
N LEU A 177 5.17 -6.53 -12.58
CA LEU A 177 4.68 -7.89 -12.42
C LEU A 177 3.28 -8.08 -13.02
N LEU A 178 2.39 -7.10 -12.77
CA LEU A 178 1.04 -7.11 -13.34
C LEU A 178 1.07 -7.13 -14.86
N LEU A 179 1.93 -6.34 -15.51
CA LEU A 179 2.09 -6.33 -16.96
C LEU A 179 2.58 -7.68 -17.48
N GLN A 180 3.46 -8.38 -16.76
CA GLN A 180 3.87 -9.75 -17.13
C GLN A 180 2.69 -10.73 -17.05
N VAL A 181 1.90 -10.63 -15.96
CA VAL A 181 0.68 -11.44 -15.79
C VAL A 181 -0.33 -11.16 -16.89
N LEU A 182 -0.60 -9.91 -17.23
CA LEU A 182 -1.56 -9.55 -18.28
C LEU A 182 -1.09 -10.00 -19.68
N ARG A 183 0.22 -9.96 -19.98
CA ARG A 183 0.76 -10.51 -21.23
C ARG A 183 0.55 -12.04 -21.33
N ALA A 184 0.76 -12.75 -20.22
CA ALA A 184 0.49 -14.20 -20.19
C ALA A 184 -1.02 -14.47 -20.36
N TYR A 185 -1.87 -13.66 -19.75
CA TYR A 185 -3.31 -13.77 -19.80
C TYR A 185 -3.90 -13.62 -21.23
N GLU A 186 -3.22 -12.93 -22.14
CA GLU A 186 -3.63 -12.86 -23.54
C GLU A 186 -3.72 -14.23 -24.24
N ASN A 187 -2.93 -15.20 -23.80
CA ASN A 187 -2.75 -16.47 -24.50
C ASN A 187 -3.19 -17.70 -23.70
N GLN A 188 -3.35 -17.58 -22.39
CA GLN A 188 -3.69 -18.71 -21.52
C GLN A 188 -4.41 -18.24 -20.24
N PRO A 189 -5.21 -19.11 -19.59
CA PRO A 189 -5.79 -18.82 -18.28
C PRO A 189 -4.70 -18.52 -17.25
N LEU A 190 -5.00 -17.64 -16.31
CA LEU A 190 -4.09 -17.34 -15.21
C LEU A 190 -4.04 -18.49 -14.19
N PRO A 191 -2.88 -18.78 -13.60
CA PRO A 191 -2.74 -19.81 -12.58
C PRO A 191 -3.53 -19.43 -11.31
N ARG A 192 -3.96 -20.45 -10.57
CA ARG A 192 -4.67 -20.31 -9.28
C ARG A 192 -3.96 -21.14 -8.23
N ILE A 193 -3.01 -20.50 -7.52
CA ILE A 193 -2.23 -21.14 -6.47
C ILE A 193 -2.85 -20.80 -5.13
N LYS A 194 -3.40 -21.81 -4.46
CA LYS A 194 -4.02 -21.62 -3.14
C LYS A 194 -3.00 -21.07 -2.14
N GLN A 195 -3.41 -20.03 -1.40
CA GLN A 195 -2.61 -19.58 -0.28
C GLN A 195 -2.61 -20.65 0.84
N PRO A 196 -1.48 -20.88 1.51
CA PRO A 196 -1.44 -21.81 2.64
C PRO A 196 -2.35 -21.33 3.78
N VAL A 197 -2.92 -22.30 4.50
CA VAL A 197 -3.73 -22.04 5.69
C VAL A 197 -2.80 -21.90 6.89
N GLY A 198 -3.07 -20.92 7.77
CA GLY A 198 -2.28 -20.68 9.00
C GLY A 198 -2.47 -19.26 9.52
N ASP A 199 -1.88 -19.02 10.69
CA ASP A 199 -1.82 -17.68 11.27
C ASP A 199 -0.60 -16.94 10.72
N PHE A 200 -0.84 -15.88 9.99
CA PHE A 200 0.19 -15.07 9.38
C PHE A 200 0.20 -13.65 9.95
N VAL A 201 1.38 -13.01 9.89
CA VAL A 201 1.53 -11.63 10.32
C VAL A 201 0.59 -10.75 9.50
N SER A 202 -0.20 -9.94 10.21
CA SER A 202 -1.20 -9.06 9.61
C SER A 202 -0.60 -7.75 9.08
N GLY A 203 -1.04 -7.32 7.90
CA GLY A 203 -0.81 -5.99 7.33
C GLY A 203 -1.86 -4.95 7.75
N LYS A 204 -2.58 -5.18 8.85
CA LYS A 204 -3.61 -4.27 9.37
C LYS A 204 -3.07 -2.85 9.57
N GLY A 205 -3.89 -1.85 9.27
CA GLY A 205 -3.61 -0.44 9.55
C GLY A 205 -3.26 -0.18 11.03
N LEU A 206 -2.54 0.92 11.27
CA LEU A 206 -2.16 1.34 12.61
C LEU A 206 -3.28 2.19 13.22
N SER A 207 -3.64 1.91 14.46
CA SER A 207 -4.52 2.76 15.27
C SER A 207 -3.76 4.01 15.73
N GLU A 208 -4.48 5.08 16.07
CA GLU A 208 -3.86 6.31 16.57
C GLU A 208 -2.93 6.07 17.76
N LYS A 209 -3.28 5.15 18.66
CA LYS A 209 -2.44 4.78 19.81
C LYS A 209 -1.13 4.12 19.40
N GLU A 210 -1.14 3.33 18.32
CA GLU A 210 0.05 2.69 17.79
C GLU A 210 0.99 3.67 17.08
N LEU A 211 0.57 4.91 16.80
CA LEU A 211 1.43 5.94 16.21
C LEU A 211 2.36 6.60 17.22
N PHE A 212 2.12 6.42 18.53
CA PHE A 212 2.98 6.99 19.56
C PHE A 212 4.26 6.18 19.76
N ILE A 213 5.38 6.91 19.87
CA ILE A 213 6.69 6.31 20.15
C ILE A 213 6.66 5.66 21.54
N ASN A 214 6.94 4.37 21.60
CA ASN A 214 7.16 3.66 22.85
C ASN A 214 8.65 3.67 23.19
N TYR A 215 9.05 4.56 24.08
CA TYR A 215 10.44 4.69 24.50
C TYR A 215 10.99 3.51 25.33
N ASN A 216 10.14 2.58 25.77
CA ASN A 216 10.56 1.31 26.37
C ASN A 216 11.10 0.29 25.33
N ARG A 217 11.22 0.67 24.07
CA ARG A 217 11.93 -0.07 23.02
C ARG A 217 13.37 0.42 22.89
N THR A 218 14.20 -0.33 22.15
CA THR A 218 15.59 0.08 21.87
C THR A 218 15.65 1.28 20.92
N ALA A 219 16.77 1.98 20.91
CA ALA A 219 16.97 3.11 20.00
C ALA A 219 16.81 2.72 18.51
N GLU A 220 17.32 1.53 18.15
CA GLU A 220 17.20 0.99 16.78
C GLU A 220 15.75 0.64 16.43
N GLU A 221 14.98 0.10 17.37
CA GLU A 221 13.56 -0.18 17.16
C GLU A 221 12.76 1.10 16.98
N ILE A 222 13.09 2.15 17.73
CA ILE A 222 12.43 3.46 17.60
C ILE A 222 12.82 4.13 16.28
N GLU A 223 14.09 4.09 15.87
CA GLU A 223 14.53 4.60 14.56
C GLU A 223 13.74 3.91 13.44
N ARG A 224 13.67 2.59 13.47
CA ARG A 224 12.93 1.79 12.50
C ARG A 224 11.44 2.12 12.49
N PHE A 225 10.83 2.29 13.68
CA PHE A 225 9.43 2.69 13.82
C PHE A 225 9.16 4.07 13.20
N VAL A 226 10.02 5.07 13.45
CA VAL A 226 9.86 6.43 12.90
C VAL A 226 9.93 6.41 11.37
N ARG A 227 10.93 5.75 10.78
CA ARG A 227 11.02 5.67 9.31
C ARG A 227 9.95 4.77 8.68
N ALA A 228 9.38 3.81 9.42
CA ALA A 228 8.25 3.01 8.98
C ALA A 228 6.95 3.81 8.82
N LEU A 229 6.88 5.02 9.38
CA LEU A 229 5.73 5.92 9.28
C LEU A 229 6.00 7.13 8.38
N ASN A 230 7.24 7.36 7.98
CA ASN A 230 7.66 8.52 7.19
C ASN A 230 7.53 8.23 5.67
N PRO A 231 6.94 9.12 4.88
CA PRO A 231 6.48 10.47 5.21
C PRO A 231 4.97 10.60 5.47
N PHE A 232 4.18 9.54 5.29
CA PHE A 232 2.73 9.66 5.13
C PHE A 232 1.93 9.74 6.43
N ILE A 233 2.40 9.06 7.50
CA ILE A 233 1.65 8.92 8.75
C ILE A 233 2.28 9.72 9.88
N LEU A 234 3.59 9.67 10.02
CA LEU A 234 4.45 10.25 11.04
C LEU A 234 4.23 9.70 12.47
N ALA A 235 5.35 9.42 13.13
CA ALA A 235 5.35 9.02 14.54
C ALA A 235 4.98 10.18 15.44
N SER A 236 4.28 9.90 16.53
CA SER A 236 3.83 10.90 17.50
C SER A 236 4.57 10.74 18.83
N THR A 237 4.79 11.84 19.51
CA THR A 237 5.21 11.88 20.90
C THR A 237 4.58 13.07 21.60
N THR A 238 4.77 13.20 22.92
CA THR A 238 4.34 14.35 23.68
C THR A 238 5.54 14.96 24.40
N PHE A 239 5.63 16.28 24.40
CA PHE A 239 6.61 17.02 25.16
C PHE A 239 5.93 18.18 25.91
N ARG A 240 6.02 18.19 27.23
CA ARG A 240 5.37 19.18 28.11
C ARG A 240 3.88 19.35 27.82
N GLY A 241 3.18 18.26 27.55
CA GLY A 241 1.74 18.24 27.26
C GLY A 241 1.36 18.57 25.81
N ASN A 242 2.30 18.98 24.96
CA ASN A 242 2.05 19.25 23.54
C ASN A 242 2.37 18.03 22.69
N MET A 243 1.51 17.75 21.71
CA MET A 243 1.76 16.69 20.71
C MET A 243 2.78 17.17 19.68
N MET A 244 3.71 16.32 19.35
CA MET A 244 4.73 16.54 18.33
C MET A 244 4.75 15.38 17.34
N LYS A 245 4.98 15.67 16.08
CA LYS A 245 5.24 14.69 15.03
C LYS A 245 6.73 14.56 14.78
N ILE A 246 7.22 13.34 14.76
CA ILE A 246 8.63 13.03 14.55
C ILE A 246 8.78 12.40 13.16
N MET A 247 9.53 13.07 12.31
CA MET A 247 9.79 12.61 10.93
C MET A 247 11.08 11.81 10.84
N LYS A 248 12.09 12.17 11.65
CA LYS A 248 13.39 11.49 11.63
C LYS A 248 14.01 11.50 13.02
N VAL A 249 14.62 10.37 13.38
CA VAL A 249 15.50 10.24 14.54
C VAL A 249 16.81 9.61 14.10
N GLU A 250 17.87 9.87 14.86
CA GLU A 250 19.17 9.21 14.74
C GLU A 250 19.45 8.44 16.03
N VAL A 251 20.07 7.29 15.91
CA VAL A 251 20.57 6.51 17.04
C VAL A 251 21.90 7.13 17.45
N ALA A 252 22.03 7.57 18.70
CA ALA A 252 23.30 8.08 19.19
C ALA A 252 24.30 6.96 19.40
N SER A 253 25.53 7.16 18.94
CA SER A 253 26.63 6.18 19.01
C SER A 253 27.15 5.97 20.41
N ASP A 254 26.87 6.88 21.33
CA ASP A 254 27.40 6.85 22.68
C ASP A 254 26.52 6.02 23.61
N ALA A 255 27.05 4.93 24.11
CA ALA A 255 26.50 4.18 25.20
C ALA A 255 26.67 4.97 26.51
N PHE A 256 25.82 6.00 26.72
CA PHE A 256 25.77 6.65 28.03
C PHE A 256 25.20 5.65 29.05
N CYS A 257 26.08 5.16 29.94
CA CYS A 257 25.73 4.25 31.03
C CYS A 257 25.04 4.95 32.21
N VAL A 258 24.38 6.10 31.99
CA VAL A 258 23.59 6.73 33.06
C VAL A 258 22.15 6.28 32.91
N PRO A 259 21.56 5.64 33.90
CA PRO A 259 20.18 5.18 33.84
C PRO A 259 19.21 6.35 33.91
N HIS A 260 18.75 6.77 32.74
CA HIS A 260 17.63 7.72 32.66
C HIS A 260 16.34 6.93 32.39
N PRO A 261 15.21 7.32 32.99
CA PRO A 261 13.92 6.74 32.65
C PRO A 261 13.63 6.87 31.15
N ALA A 262 13.12 5.82 30.52
CA ALA A 262 12.78 5.84 29.10
C ALA A 262 11.79 6.97 28.78
N GLY A 263 12.03 7.71 27.70
CA GLY A 263 11.23 8.86 27.30
C GLY A 263 11.64 10.20 27.94
N THR A 264 12.70 10.21 28.77
CA THR A 264 13.23 11.47 29.34
C THR A 264 14.37 12.02 28.49
N VAL A 265 14.56 13.33 28.51
CA VAL A 265 15.73 13.99 27.92
C VAL A 265 16.93 13.71 28.84
N ALA A 266 17.86 12.87 28.37
CA ALA A 266 19.05 12.48 29.10
C ALA A 266 20.12 13.56 29.06
N LYS A 267 20.28 14.26 27.95
CA LYS A 267 21.16 15.43 27.78
C LYS A 267 20.67 16.34 26.66
N ILE A 268 21.18 17.57 26.67
CA ILE A 268 21.04 18.53 25.58
C ILE A 268 22.46 18.93 25.17
N GLU A 269 22.79 18.84 23.90
CA GLU A 269 24.11 19.17 23.35
C GLU A 269 23.91 19.67 21.92
N ASP A 270 24.54 20.79 21.56
CA ASP A 270 24.43 21.42 20.25
C ASP A 270 22.98 21.57 19.75
N ASP A 271 22.08 22.06 20.63
CA ASP A 271 20.65 22.22 20.39
C ASP A 271 19.88 20.91 20.06
N LYS A 272 20.50 19.76 20.33
CA LYS A 272 19.90 18.44 20.14
C LYS A 272 19.45 17.83 21.47
N PHE A 273 18.27 17.23 21.45
CA PHE A 273 17.74 16.47 22.58
C PHE A 273 18.10 15.00 22.44
N PHE A 274 18.81 14.46 23.42
CA PHE A 274 19.11 13.04 23.52
C PHE A 274 18.09 12.38 24.43
N ILE A 275 17.21 11.59 23.89
CA ILE A 275 16.10 10.97 24.63
C ILE A 275 16.45 9.54 24.97
N ALA A 276 16.31 9.19 26.25
CA ALA A 276 16.57 7.86 26.77
C ALA A 276 15.54 6.84 26.24
N THR A 277 16.03 5.65 25.92
CA THR A 277 15.23 4.49 25.51
C THR A 277 15.53 3.32 26.43
N SER A 278 14.91 2.16 26.21
CA SER A 278 15.26 0.97 27.00
C SER A 278 16.73 0.55 26.83
N LYS A 279 17.31 0.85 25.66
CA LYS A 279 18.72 0.62 25.34
C LYS A 279 19.17 1.64 24.31
N GLY A 280 20.12 2.52 24.67
CA GLY A 280 20.65 3.58 23.82
C GLY A 280 19.81 4.86 23.90
N LEU A 281 20.19 5.83 23.07
CA LEU A 281 19.56 7.14 22.99
C LEU A 281 19.09 7.39 21.56
N VAL A 282 17.99 8.10 21.41
CA VAL A 282 17.52 8.63 20.12
C VAL A 282 17.58 10.16 20.11
N VAL A 283 17.95 10.71 18.95
CA VAL A 283 18.00 12.16 18.72
C VAL A 283 17.00 12.51 17.62
N PRO A 284 15.88 13.17 17.93
CA PRO A 284 15.00 13.72 16.90
C PRO A 284 15.75 14.79 16.08
N THR A 285 15.78 14.62 14.77
CA THR A 285 16.47 15.54 13.86
C THR A 285 15.53 16.31 12.94
N VAL A 286 14.32 15.77 12.73
CA VAL A 286 13.23 16.46 12.01
C VAL A 286 11.93 16.21 12.77
N MET A 287 11.26 17.29 13.18
CA MET A 287 10.01 17.28 13.93
C MET A 287 9.13 18.47 13.55
N GLN A 288 7.82 18.31 13.80
CA GLN A 288 6.77 19.31 13.54
C GLN A 288 5.85 19.45 14.75
#